data_67cfe2860392b5697552e5cc65d31f64
#
_entry.id   67cfe2860392b5697552e5cc65d31f64
#
_cell.length_a   1.000
_cell.length_b   1.000
_cell.length_c   1.000
_cell.angle_alpha   90.00
_cell.angle_beta   90.00
_cell.angle_gamma   90.00
#
_symmetry.space_group_name_H-M   'P 1'
#
loop_
_entity.id
_entity.type
_entity.pdbx_description
1 polymer ?
#
loop_
_entity_poly.entity_id
_entity_poly.type
_entity_poly.pdbx_seq_one_letter_code
_entity_poly.pdbx_strand_id
1 'polypeptide(L)'
;TTLGPFIVNNLGPKLRQTHPETRIIFGENAQWSAILGFIMGSKNYVRDILNLNPKITNFPVIAAGHGYVDPVTGKDPAIEPFSKAESKGIPVWLTEISDPTESYDATMTRGLKWAKKFHRFLCEANTGAIVWWAGAIPDGGTTEGLINIEKNRVDYEVTKRCEVFGNFSRYIPVGSKRISAQYDFEQGYMVSGYKYGDNGYTVVA
;
A
#
# COMPACT_ATOMS: atom_id res chain seq x y z
N THR A 1 5.90 13.65 18.41
CA THR A 1 6.86 12.87 17.60
C THR A 1 7.94 13.79 17.07
N THR A 2 9.19 13.33 17.00
CA THR A 2 10.33 14.08 16.46
C THR A 2 10.33 14.16 14.94
N LEU A 3 9.60 13.26 14.26
CA LEU A 3 9.60 13.16 12.80
C LEU A 3 9.03 14.41 12.11
N GLY A 4 7.91 14.92 12.57
CA GLY A 4 7.30 16.12 11.97
C GLY A 4 8.21 17.36 12.01
N PRO A 5 8.74 17.75 13.18
CA PRO A 5 9.74 18.82 13.28
C PRO A 5 11.00 18.58 12.45
N PHE A 6 11.49 17.33 12.37
CA PHE A 6 12.63 16.98 11.52
C PHE A 6 12.35 17.23 10.03
N ILE A 7 11.19 16.80 9.55
CA ILE A 7 10.80 17.05 8.16
C ILE A 7 10.69 18.55 7.88
N VAL A 8 10.02 19.30 8.76
CA VAL A 8 9.73 20.73 8.53
C VAL A 8 10.99 21.61 8.63
N ASN A 9 11.86 21.32 9.60
CA ASN A 9 12.98 22.22 9.92
C ASN A 9 14.32 21.77 9.31
N ASN A 10 14.44 20.52 8.87
CA ASN A 10 15.72 19.96 8.41
C ASN A 10 15.60 19.33 7.01
N LEU A 11 14.90 18.21 6.89
CA LEU A 11 14.90 17.41 5.67
C LEU A 11 14.24 18.14 4.50
N GLY A 12 13.05 18.69 4.73
CA GLY A 12 12.28 19.37 3.68
C GLY A 12 13.01 20.57 3.08
N PRO A 13 13.50 21.53 3.89
CA PRO A 13 14.29 22.65 3.38
C PRO A 13 15.53 22.20 2.60
N LYS A 14 16.25 21.17 3.10
CA LYS A 14 17.45 20.67 2.42
C LYS A 14 17.11 20.04 1.06
N LEU A 15 16.09 19.20 0.99
CA LEU A 15 15.64 18.60 -0.27
C LEU A 15 15.17 19.66 -1.27
N ARG A 16 14.47 20.70 -0.83
CA ARG A 16 14.08 21.81 -1.72
C ARG A 16 15.25 22.48 -2.40
N GLN A 17 16.38 22.61 -1.70
CA GLN A 17 17.59 23.22 -2.25
C GLN A 17 18.37 22.32 -3.19
N THR A 18 18.44 21.02 -2.90
CA THR A 18 19.33 20.08 -3.61
C THR A 18 18.60 19.17 -4.61
N HIS A 19 17.38 18.75 -4.29
CA HIS A 19 16.59 17.79 -5.06
C HIS A 19 15.10 18.17 -5.00
N PRO A 20 14.68 19.27 -5.65
CA PRO A 20 13.35 19.85 -5.47
C PRO A 20 12.21 18.90 -5.86
N GLU A 21 12.44 17.94 -6.75
CA GLU A 21 11.43 16.97 -7.19
C GLU A 21 11.29 15.75 -6.25
N THR A 22 12.22 15.58 -5.30
CA THR A 22 12.16 14.44 -4.37
C THR A 22 11.01 14.60 -3.41
N ARG A 23 10.18 13.56 -3.30
CA ARG A 23 9.08 13.49 -2.36
C ARG A 23 9.51 12.83 -1.05
N ILE A 24 8.91 13.25 0.04
CA ILE A 24 9.16 12.69 1.37
C ILE A 24 8.00 11.76 1.71
N ILE A 25 8.27 10.47 1.87
CA ILE A 25 7.31 9.50 2.37
C ILE A 25 7.39 9.50 3.90
N PHE A 26 6.25 9.55 4.57
CA PHE A 26 6.19 9.54 6.03
C PHE A 26 4.99 8.74 6.54
N GLY A 27 5.10 8.24 7.75
CA GLY A 27 4.13 7.36 8.39
C GLY A 27 4.78 6.01 8.69
N GLU A 28 4.76 5.09 7.75
CA GLU A 28 5.58 3.86 7.71
C GLU A 28 5.46 2.95 8.95
N ASN A 29 4.31 2.91 9.60
CA ASN A 29 4.07 1.93 10.66
C ASN A 29 3.58 0.61 10.06
N ALA A 30 3.91 -0.51 10.70
CA ALA A 30 3.59 -1.85 10.21
C ALA A 30 2.08 -2.12 10.07
N GLN A 31 1.24 -1.49 10.88
CA GLN A 31 -0.21 -1.60 10.79
C GLN A 31 -0.81 -0.38 10.09
N TRP A 32 -1.78 -0.61 9.20
CA TRP A 32 -2.53 0.43 8.50
C TRP A 32 -3.36 1.28 9.46
N SER A 33 -4.15 0.62 10.29
CA SER A 33 -4.96 1.23 11.35
C SER A 33 -4.72 0.52 12.68
N ALA A 34 -4.84 1.26 13.79
CA ALA A 34 -4.71 0.67 15.11
C ALA A 34 -5.93 -0.22 15.41
N ILE A 35 -5.68 -1.45 15.86
CA ILE A 35 -6.71 -2.37 16.32
C ILE A 35 -6.84 -2.30 17.84
N LEU A 36 -5.74 -2.07 18.54
CA LEU A 36 -5.68 -1.89 19.99
C LEU A 36 -5.15 -0.51 20.33
N GLY A 37 -5.72 0.14 21.33
CA GLY A 37 -5.49 1.55 21.67
C GLY A 37 -4.05 1.97 22.00
N PHE A 38 -3.14 1.03 22.23
CA PHE A 38 -1.71 1.29 22.48
C PHE A 38 -0.81 1.06 21.25
N ILE A 39 -1.32 0.43 20.19
CA ILE A 39 -0.59 0.29 18.91
C ILE A 39 -1.06 1.41 17.99
N MET A 40 -0.16 2.33 17.70
CA MET A 40 -0.44 3.43 16.80
C MET A 40 -0.26 2.97 15.36
N GLY A 41 -1.35 2.67 14.65
CA GLY A 41 -1.31 2.43 13.20
C GLY A 41 -0.96 3.69 12.42
N SER A 42 -0.53 3.51 11.18
CA SER A 42 -0.08 4.58 10.29
C SER A 42 -1.12 5.69 10.12
N LYS A 43 -2.40 5.36 10.00
CA LYS A 43 -3.48 6.33 9.89
C LYS A 43 -3.48 7.36 11.03
N ASN A 44 -3.41 6.88 12.29
CA ASN A 44 -3.40 7.76 13.45
C ASN A 44 -2.07 8.51 13.58
N TYR A 45 -0.95 7.85 13.28
CA TYR A 45 0.36 8.47 13.32
C TYR A 45 0.49 9.63 12.31
N VAL A 46 0.05 9.42 11.08
CA VAL A 46 -0.01 10.45 10.03
C VAL A 46 -0.93 11.60 10.45
N ARG A 47 -2.13 11.30 10.98
CA ARG A 47 -3.05 12.33 11.50
C ARG A 47 -2.37 13.23 12.54
N ASP A 48 -1.68 12.62 13.50
CA ASP A 48 -1.06 13.34 14.60
C ASP A 48 0.15 14.17 14.12
N ILE A 49 0.95 13.63 13.20
CA ILE A 49 2.02 14.40 12.56
C ILE A 49 1.46 15.64 11.86
N LEU A 50 0.41 15.48 11.05
CA LEU A 50 -0.21 16.58 10.29
C LEU A 50 -0.89 17.62 11.19
N ASN A 51 -1.46 17.20 12.32
CA ASN A 51 -2.04 18.13 13.28
C ASN A 51 -0.99 18.95 14.02
N LEU A 52 0.09 18.32 14.46
CA LEU A 52 1.16 18.97 15.22
C LEU A 52 2.11 19.77 14.33
N ASN A 53 2.23 19.45 13.06
CA ASN A 53 3.18 20.04 12.11
C ASN A 53 2.51 20.41 10.79
N PRO A 54 1.56 21.37 10.76
CA PRO A 54 0.82 21.71 9.55
C PRO A 54 1.71 22.20 8.40
N LYS A 55 2.87 22.74 8.67
CA LYS A 55 3.85 23.20 7.67
C LYS A 55 4.46 22.07 6.84
N ILE A 56 4.24 20.80 7.19
CA ILE A 56 4.70 19.65 6.41
C ILE A 56 4.10 19.66 4.99
N THR A 57 2.91 20.25 4.83
CA THR A 57 2.24 20.40 3.53
C THR A 57 2.94 21.38 2.58
N ASN A 58 3.92 22.13 3.05
CA ASN A 58 4.75 22.99 2.21
C ASN A 58 5.77 22.21 1.37
N PHE A 59 5.87 20.90 1.63
CA PHE A 59 6.78 20.01 0.92
C PHE A 59 5.98 18.97 0.12
N PRO A 60 6.53 18.40 -0.96
CA PRO A 60 5.90 17.31 -1.67
C PRO A 60 6.02 16.03 -0.84
N VAL A 61 5.01 15.77 -0.05
CA VAL A 61 4.95 14.63 0.86
C VAL A 61 3.95 13.58 0.38
N ILE A 62 4.18 12.34 0.82
CA ILE A 62 3.29 11.19 0.65
C ILE A 62 3.09 10.59 2.03
N ALA A 63 1.84 10.42 2.43
CA ALA A 63 1.51 9.68 3.64
C ALA A 63 1.53 8.18 3.33
N ALA A 64 2.08 7.38 4.22
CA ALA A 64 2.24 5.97 3.95
C ALA A 64 2.00 5.09 5.18
N GLY A 65 1.79 3.81 4.93
CA GLY A 65 1.69 2.79 5.95
C GLY A 65 1.78 1.40 5.37
N HIS A 66 2.02 0.42 6.24
CA HIS A 66 2.04 -0.99 5.88
C HIS A 66 0.69 -1.63 6.17
N GLY A 67 0.41 -2.74 5.51
CA GLY A 67 -0.87 -3.45 5.58
C GLY A 67 -0.84 -4.75 6.38
N TYR A 68 0.11 -4.91 7.30
CA TYR A 68 0.28 -6.15 8.06
C TYR A 68 -0.82 -6.37 9.10
N VAL A 69 -1.07 -7.65 9.36
CA VAL A 69 -1.96 -8.08 10.43
C VAL A 69 -1.48 -7.57 11.79
N ASP A 70 -2.40 -7.40 12.70
CA ASP A 70 -2.07 -7.09 14.09
C ASP A 70 -1.29 -8.28 14.71
N PRO A 71 -0.08 -8.04 15.25
CA PRO A 71 0.77 -9.12 15.74
C PRO A 71 0.23 -9.79 17.02
N VAL A 72 -0.70 -9.16 17.71
CA VAL A 72 -1.29 -9.68 18.96
C VAL A 72 -2.54 -10.50 18.67
N THR A 73 -3.40 -9.99 17.79
CA THR A 73 -4.71 -10.61 17.52
C THR A 73 -4.72 -11.46 16.25
N GLY A 74 -3.72 -11.34 15.38
CA GLY A 74 -3.67 -11.99 14.07
C GLY A 74 -4.72 -11.47 13.08
N LYS A 75 -5.44 -10.41 13.43
CA LYS A 75 -6.50 -9.85 12.57
C LYS A 75 -5.93 -8.88 11.53
N ASP A 76 -6.56 -8.89 10.36
CA ASP A 76 -6.31 -7.86 9.34
C ASP A 76 -6.65 -6.46 9.89
N PRO A 77 -5.86 -5.43 9.53
CA PRO A 77 -6.20 -4.06 9.88
C PRO A 77 -7.48 -3.62 9.16
N ALA A 78 -8.21 -2.69 9.76
CA ALA A 78 -9.29 -2.02 9.04
C ALA A 78 -8.70 -1.27 7.83
N ILE A 79 -9.21 -1.59 6.64
CA ILE A 79 -8.81 -0.92 5.39
C ILE A 79 -9.69 0.31 5.24
N GLU A 80 -9.17 1.48 5.55
CA GLU A 80 -9.89 2.73 5.59
C GLU A 80 -8.99 3.90 5.17
N PRO A 81 -9.58 5.02 4.68
CA PRO A 81 -8.80 6.13 4.17
C PRO A 81 -8.06 6.89 5.29
N PHE A 82 -6.95 7.52 4.93
CA PHE A 82 -6.26 8.48 5.78
C PHE A 82 -6.89 9.87 5.63
N SER A 83 -8.10 10.03 6.15
CA SER A 83 -8.96 11.21 5.92
C SER A 83 -8.25 12.54 6.17
N LYS A 84 -7.32 12.59 7.14
CA LYS A 84 -6.54 13.81 7.40
C LYS A 84 -5.55 14.13 6.28
N ALA A 85 -4.90 13.12 5.70
CA ALA A 85 -4.01 13.30 4.55
C ALA A 85 -4.82 13.71 3.31
N GLU A 86 -5.92 13.02 3.05
CA GLU A 86 -6.81 13.33 1.92
C GLU A 86 -7.36 14.75 2.00
N SER A 87 -7.79 15.22 3.18
CA SER A 87 -8.29 16.59 3.37
C SER A 87 -7.23 17.67 3.08
N LYS A 88 -5.96 17.28 2.98
CA LYS A 88 -4.83 18.13 2.61
C LYS A 88 -4.32 17.88 1.20
N GLY A 89 -4.99 17.04 0.42
CA GLY A 89 -4.53 16.66 -0.92
C GLY A 89 -3.23 15.84 -0.94
N ILE A 90 -2.86 15.23 0.19
CA ILE A 90 -1.65 14.41 0.30
C ILE A 90 -1.97 13.00 -0.19
N PRO A 91 -1.22 12.49 -1.20
CA PRO A 91 -1.37 11.10 -1.64
C PRO A 91 -1.08 10.11 -0.51
N VAL A 92 -1.77 8.98 -0.52
CA VAL A 92 -1.60 7.90 0.45
C VAL A 92 -1.11 6.64 -0.28
N TRP A 93 -0.04 6.02 0.20
CA TRP A 93 0.54 4.82 -0.36
C TRP A 93 0.55 3.66 0.65
N LEU A 94 0.29 2.46 0.16
CA LEU A 94 0.59 1.23 0.86
C LEU A 94 2.01 0.82 0.47
N THR A 95 2.97 1.14 1.30
CA THR A 95 4.40 1.03 0.97
C THR A 95 5.01 -0.32 1.29
N GLU A 96 4.30 -1.13 2.06
CA GLU A 96 4.72 -2.49 2.33
C GLU A 96 3.54 -3.38 2.72
N ILE A 97 3.47 -4.56 2.11
CA ILE A 97 2.53 -5.62 2.47
C ILE A 97 3.05 -6.95 1.94
N SER A 98 2.92 -8.01 2.74
CA SER A 98 3.19 -9.40 2.33
C SER A 98 2.32 -10.37 3.13
N ASP A 99 2.62 -11.63 3.03
CA ASP A 99 1.90 -12.72 3.69
C ASP A 99 2.84 -13.53 4.63
N PRO A 100 3.38 -12.91 5.71
CA PRO A 100 4.44 -13.51 6.51
C PRO A 100 3.97 -14.64 7.44
N THR A 101 2.67 -14.74 7.69
CA THR A 101 2.09 -15.59 8.74
C THR A 101 1.54 -16.92 8.23
N GLU A 102 1.59 -17.14 6.93
CA GLU A 102 0.94 -18.31 6.31
C GLU A 102 1.96 -19.29 5.76
N SER A 103 1.60 -20.56 5.70
CA SER A 103 2.39 -21.57 5.00
C SER A 103 2.46 -21.26 3.50
N TYR A 104 3.53 -21.68 2.86
CA TYR A 104 3.73 -21.48 1.42
C TYR A 104 2.55 -22.01 0.60
N ASP A 105 1.99 -21.15 -0.22
CA ASP A 105 0.91 -21.45 -1.14
C ASP A 105 1.02 -20.56 -2.39
N ALA A 106 1.36 -21.16 -3.52
CA ALA A 106 1.49 -20.47 -4.81
C ALA A 106 0.20 -20.46 -5.62
N THR A 107 -0.89 -21.05 -5.12
CA THR A 107 -2.13 -21.31 -5.87
C THR A 107 -3.00 -20.06 -6.06
N MET A 108 -4.00 -20.19 -6.93
CA MET A 108 -4.99 -19.16 -7.19
C MET A 108 -5.85 -18.81 -5.95
N THR A 109 -6.05 -19.76 -5.02
CA THR A 109 -6.73 -19.47 -3.75
C THR A 109 -6.06 -18.32 -3.03
N ARG A 110 -4.74 -18.35 -2.97
CA ARG A 110 -3.94 -17.28 -2.37
C ARG A 110 -3.94 -16.03 -3.25
N GLY A 111 -3.86 -16.20 -4.57
CA GLY A 111 -3.97 -15.10 -5.53
C GLY A 111 -5.26 -14.30 -5.33
N LEU A 112 -6.41 -14.96 -5.23
CA LEU A 112 -7.71 -14.31 -5.03
C LEU A 112 -7.85 -13.61 -3.67
N LYS A 113 -7.28 -14.21 -2.59
CA LYS A 113 -7.21 -13.54 -1.28
C LYS A 113 -6.54 -12.17 -1.43
N TRP A 114 -5.43 -12.12 -2.15
CA TRP A 114 -4.66 -10.88 -2.34
C TRP A 114 -5.30 -9.95 -3.36
N ALA A 115 -5.96 -10.45 -4.41
CA ALA A 115 -6.76 -9.62 -5.31
C ALA A 115 -7.78 -8.79 -4.52
N LYS A 116 -8.51 -9.43 -3.61
CA LYS A 116 -9.48 -8.73 -2.73
C LYS A 116 -8.82 -7.65 -1.88
N LYS A 117 -7.66 -7.93 -1.28
CA LYS A 117 -6.93 -6.94 -0.48
C LYS A 117 -6.44 -5.76 -1.32
N PHE A 118 -5.84 -6.01 -2.49
CA PHE A 118 -5.39 -4.93 -3.39
C PHE A 118 -6.55 -4.04 -3.81
N HIS A 119 -7.66 -4.66 -4.20
CA HIS A 119 -8.86 -3.93 -4.60
C HIS A 119 -9.38 -3.04 -3.46
N ARG A 120 -9.45 -3.57 -2.23
CA ARG A 120 -9.88 -2.82 -1.06
C ARG A 120 -8.94 -1.65 -0.74
N PHE A 121 -7.63 -1.85 -0.77
CA PHE A 121 -6.69 -0.76 -0.56
C PHE A 121 -6.83 0.34 -1.60
N LEU A 122 -6.97 -0.03 -2.87
CA LEU A 122 -7.20 0.96 -3.94
C LEU A 122 -8.55 1.68 -3.81
N CYS A 123 -9.62 0.97 -3.46
CA CYS A 123 -10.98 1.50 -3.52
C CYS A 123 -11.51 2.04 -2.19
N GLU A 124 -11.27 1.34 -1.07
CA GLU A 124 -11.76 1.75 0.25
C GLU A 124 -10.76 2.67 0.97
N ALA A 125 -9.47 2.33 0.95
CA ALA A 125 -8.43 3.16 1.54
C ALA A 125 -7.91 4.25 0.60
N ASN A 126 -8.34 4.26 -0.66
CA ASN A 126 -7.98 5.26 -1.67
C ASN A 126 -6.45 5.41 -1.86
N THR A 127 -5.71 4.30 -1.82
CA THR A 127 -4.26 4.33 -2.01
C THR A 127 -3.89 4.60 -3.46
N GLY A 128 -2.88 5.43 -3.67
CA GLY A 128 -2.36 5.75 -5.00
C GLY A 128 -1.23 4.82 -5.46
N ALA A 129 -0.72 3.97 -4.59
CA ALA A 129 0.27 2.95 -4.90
C ALA A 129 0.23 1.81 -3.88
N ILE A 130 0.63 0.62 -4.33
CA ILE A 130 0.81 -0.57 -3.50
C ILE A 130 2.20 -1.14 -3.81
N VAL A 131 3.02 -1.35 -2.78
CA VAL A 131 4.33 -1.97 -2.88
C VAL A 131 4.32 -3.29 -2.13
N TRP A 132 4.65 -4.36 -2.83
CA TRP A 132 4.72 -5.69 -2.26
C TRP A 132 6.11 -5.98 -1.65
N TRP A 133 6.15 -6.60 -0.50
CA TRP A 133 7.35 -7.13 0.16
C TRP A 133 7.37 -8.66 0.10
N ALA A 134 8.31 -9.33 -0.61
CA ALA A 134 9.27 -8.80 -1.56
C ALA A 134 9.02 -9.41 -2.95
N GLY A 135 9.59 -8.80 -4.02
CA GLY A 135 9.40 -9.28 -5.38
C GLY A 135 9.86 -10.72 -5.57
N ALA A 136 11.07 -11.07 -5.13
CA ALA A 136 11.62 -12.41 -5.20
C ALA A 136 12.33 -12.77 -3.90
N ILE A 137 12.09 -13.99 -3.40
CA ILE A 137 12.73 -14.50 -2.18
C ILE A 137 13.39 -15.84 -2.47
N PRO A 138 14.67 -16.00 -2.10
CA PRO A 138 15.36 -17.28 -2.23
C PRO A 138 14.93 -18.23 -1.11
N ASP A 139 14.87 -19.50 -1.47
CA ASP A 139 14.69 -20.64 -0.56
C ASP A 139 13.50 -20.50 0.40
N GLY A 140 12.42 -20.54 -0.20
CA GLY A 140 11.12 -20.72 0.21
C GLY A 140 10.69 -21.13 1.58
N GLY A 141 9.58 -21.60 1.59
CA GLY A 141 8.84 -21.90 2.78
C GLY A 141 8.12 -20.66 3.32
N THR A 142 8.34 -19.50 2.75
CA THR A 142 7.54 -18.30 3.06
C THR A 142 6.59 -17.96 1.92
N THR A 143 5.45 -17.37 2.27
CA THR A 143 4.48 -16.88 1.30
C THR A 143 4.74 -15.42 0.88
N GLU A 144 5.84 -14.82 1.31
CA GLU A 144 6.11 -13.41 1.10
C GLU A 144 6.51 -13.07 -0.34
N GLY A 145 7.25 -13.96 -1.02
CA GLY A 145 7.71 -13.71 -2.39
C GLY A 145 6.57 -13.70 -3.42
N LEU A 146 6.61 -12.78 -4.38
CA LEU A 146 5.84 -12.92 -5.62
C LEU A 146 6.45 -14.01 -6.50
N ILE A 147 7.78 -14.11 -6.47
CA ILE A 147 8.56 -15.15 -7.12
C ILE A 147 9.34 -15.90 -6.04
N ASN A 148 9.18 -17.21 -6.00
CA ASN A 148 9.94 -18.07 -5.12
C ASN A 148 11.15 -18.63 -5.89
N ILE A 149 12.35 -18.41 -5.37
CA ILE A 149 13.58 -18.94 -5.93
C ILE A 149 13.90 -20.23 -5.19
N GLU A 150 14.03 -21.34 -5.92
CA GLU A 150 14.31 -22.65 -5.36
C GLU A 150 15.68 -22.74 -4.65
N LYS A 151 15.87 -23.78 -3.82
CA LYS A 151 17.13 -24.00 -3.06
C LYS A 151 18.37 -24.07 -3.94
N ASN A 152 18.23 -24.60 -5.13
CA ASN A 152 19.33 -24.67 -6.11
C ASN A 152 19.71 -23.31 -6.69
N ARG A 153 18.90 -22.26 -6.44
CA ARG A 153 19.07 -20.87 -6.94
C ARG A 153 19.13 -20.74 -8.47
N VAL A 154 18.63 -21.72 -9.17
CA VAL A 154 18.53 -21.75 -10.64
C VAL A 154 17.08 -21.73 -11.06
N ASP A 155 16.27 -22.59 -10.45
CA ASP A 155 14.84 -22.68 -10.75
C ASP A 155 14.05 -21.68 -9.90
N TYR A 156 12.89 -21.29 -10.41
CA TYR A 156 11.99 -20.36 -9.72
C TYR A 156 10.54 -20.69 -10.05
N GLU A 157 9.65 -20.31 -9.15
CA GLU A 157 8.22 -20.39 -9.32
C GLU A 157 7.58 -18.98 -9.26
N VAL A 158 6.81 -18.63 -10.28
CA VAL A 158 5.97 -17.43 -10.26
C VAL A 158 4.65 -17.77 -9.60
N THR A 159 4.39 -17.16 -8.46
CA THR A 159 3.16 -17.45 -7.70
C THR A 159 1.93 -16.81 -8.36
N LYS A 160 0.74 -17.36 -8.09
CA LYS A 160 -0.52 -16.73 -8.56
C LYS A 160 -0.77 -15.35 -7.93
N ARG A 161 -0.15 -15.04 -6.80
CA ARG A 161 -0.13 -13.67 -6.26
C ARG A 161 0.58 -12.69 -7.19
N CYS A 162 1.69 -13.11 -7.80
CA CYS A 162 2.41 -12.30 -8.78
C CYS A 162 1.52 -12.00 -10.01
N GLU A 163 0.86 -13.01 -10.55
CA GLU A 163 -0.03 -12.85 -11.70
C GLU A 163 -1.19 -11.89 -11.37
N VAL A 164 -1.81 -12.08 -10.20
CA VAL A 164 -2.89 -11.22 -9.73
C VAL A 164 -2.41 -9.79 -9.50
N PHE A 165 -1.23 -9.60 -8.86
CA PHE A 165 -0.63 -8.27 -8.70
C PHE A 165 -0.37 -7.61 -10.06
N GLY A 166 0.05 -8.41 -11.05
CA GLY A 166 0.22 -7.99 -12.43
C GLY A 166 -1.06 -7.45 -13.08
N ASN A 167 -2.23 -7.98 -12.74
CA ASN A 167 -3.52 -7.46 -13.25
C ASN A 167 -3.79 -6.01 -12.83
N PHE A 168 -3.31 -5.59 -11.69
CA PHE A 168 -3.39 -4.20 -11.26
C PHE A 168 -2.22 -3.37 -11.83
N SER A 169 -0.98 -3.80 -11.63
CA SER A 169 0.21 -3.00 -11.94
C SER A 169 0.45 -2.84 -13.44
N ARG A 170 0.06 -3.82 -14.26
CA ARG A 170 0.25 -3.80 -15.71
C ARG A 170 -0.84 -2.99 -16.44
N TYR A 171 -2.08 -3.08 -15.96
CA TYR A 171 -3.23 -2.55 -16.70
C TYR A 171 -3.78 -1.24 -16.15
N ILE A 172 -3.33 -0.78 -14.99
CA ILE A 172 -3.64 0.55 -14.47
C ILE A 172 -2.42 1.45 -14.70
N PRO A 173 -2.39 2.25 -15.79
CA PRO A 173 -1.26 3.13 -16.07
C PRO A 173 -0.99 4.14 -14.97
N VAL A 174 0.26 4.53 -14.79
CA VAL A 174 0.65 5.59 -13.86
C VAL A 174 -0.08 6.89 -14.20
N GLY A 175 -0.61 7.56 -13.18
CA GLY A 175 -1.40 8.77 -13.36
C GLY A 175 -2.90 8.53 -13.61
N SER A 176 -3.35 7.27 -13.65
CA SER A 176 -4.76 6.93 -13.75
C SER A 176 -5.54 7.49 -12.56
N LYS A 177 -6.79 7.88 -12.84
CA LYS A 177 -7.77 8.28 -11.83
C LYS A 177 -8.86 7.22 -11.72
N ARG A 178 -9.09 6.68 -10.52
CA ARG A 178 -10.22 5.79 -10.29
C ARG A 178 -11.52 6.58 -10.47
N ILE A 179 -12.41 6.10 -11.33
CA ILE A 179 -13.69 6.74 -11.66
C ILE A 179 -14.89 6.02 -11.07
N SER A 180 -14.75 4.72 -10.81
CA SER A 180 -15.80 3.95 -10.13
C SER A 180 -15.19 2.74 -9.40
N ALA A 181 -15.93 2.24 -8.42
CA ALA A 181 -15.70 0.95 -7.82
C ALA A 181 -17.05 0.38 -7.40
N GLN A 182 -17.25 -0.90 -7.68
CA GLN A 182 -18.43 -1.63 -7.27
C GLN A 182 -18.00 -3.02 -6.82
N TYR A 183 -18.53 -3.49 -5.72
CA TYR A 183 -18.25 -4.83 -5.22
C TYR A 183 -19.43 -5.36 -4.40
N ASP A 184 -19.59 -6.66 -4.47
CA ASP A 184 -20.52 -7.41 -3.66
C ASP A 184 -19.80 -8.65 -3.13
N PHE A 185 -19.49 -8.61 -1.85
CA PHE A 185 -18.75 -9.70 -1.20
C PHE A 185 -19.59 -10.98 -1.06
N GLU A 186 -20.92 -10.87 -1.01
CA GLU A 186 -21.82 -12.03 -0.93
C GLU A 186 -21.87 -12.76 -2.27
N GLN A 187 -21.90 -12.01 -3.36
CA GLN A 187 -21.85 -12.56 -4.73
C GLN A 187 -20.41 -12.82 -5.23
N GLY A 188 -19.42 -12.36 -4.48
CA GLY A 188 -18.02 -12.66 -4.74
C GLY A 188 -17.37 -11.89 -5.89
N TYR A 189 -17.91 -10.74 -6.30
CA TYR A 189 -17.28 -9.91 -7.31
C TYR A 189 -16.80 -8.56 -6.76
N MET A 190 -15.76 -8.02 -7.40
CA MET A 190 -15.21 -6.70 -7.15
C MET A 190 -14.78 -6.10 -8.49
N VAL A 191 -15.27 -4.90 -8.81
CA VAL A 191 -14.99 -4.24 -10.08
C VAL A 191 -14.59 -2.80 -9.81
N SER A 192 -13.51 -2.33 -10.45
CA SER A 192 -13.10 -0.93 -10.40
C SER A 192 -12.71 -0.41 -11.77
N GLY A 193 -13.07 0.86 -12.05
CA GLY A 193 -12.78 1.53 -13.30
C GLY A 193 -11.78 2.68 -13.08
N TYR A 194 -10.87 2.81 -14.04
CA TYR A 194 -9.81 3.82 -14.04
C TYR A 194 -9.76 4.53 -15.38
N LYS A 195 -9.60 5.85 -15.35
CA LYS A 195 -9.39 6.68 -16.54
C LYS A 195 -7.94 7.15 -16.59
N TYR A 196 -7.32 7.09 -17.77
CA TYR A 196 -5.99 7.61 -18.03
C TYR A 196 -5.96 8.35 -19.38
N GLY A 197 -5.18 9.44 -19.44
CA GLY A 197 -5.20 10.31 -20.60
C GLY A 197 -6.61 10.83 -20.93
N ASP A 198 -6.83 11.20 -22.18
CA ASP A 198 -8.12 11.78 -22.59
C ASP A 198 -9.21 10.72 -22.79
N ASN A 199 -8.88 9.57 -23.37
CA ASN A 199 -9.84 8.56 -23.77
C ASN A 199 -9.50 7.12 -23.33
N GLY A 200 -8.50 6.95 -22.46
CA GLY A 200 -8.09 5.64 -22.00
C GLY A 200 -8.88 5.19 -20.77
N TYR A 201 -9.30 3.91 -20.76
CA TYR A 201 -10.01 3.31 -19.63
C TYR A 201 -9.45 1.92 -19.34
N THR A 202 -9.35 1.58 -18.07
CA THR A 202 -9.08 0.21 -17.60
C THR A 202 -10.18 -0.20 -16.64
N VAL A 203 -10.63 -1.42 -16.75
CA VAL A 203 -11.52 -2.08 -15.78
C VAL A 203 -10.79 -3.28 -15.21
N VAL A 204 -10.79 -3.40 -13.89
CA VAL A 204 -10.28 -4.56 -13.16
C VAL A 204 -11.45 -5.21 -12.44
N ALA A 205 -11.63 -6.52 -12.66
CA ALA A 205 -12.69 -7.33 -12.08
C ALA A 205 -12.14 -8.63 -11.51
#